data_c92a6ddf97ec84cf0fd5d2484083652a
#
_entry.id   c92a6ddf97ec84cf0fd5d2484083652a
#
_cell.length_a   1.000
_cell.length_b   1.000
_cell.length_c   1.000
_cell.angle_alpha   90.00
_cell.angle_beta   90.00
_cell.angle_gamma   90.00
#
_symmetry.space_group_name_H-M   'P 1'
#
loop_
_entity.id
_entity.type
_entity.pdbx_description
1 polymer ?
#
loop_
_entity_poly.entity_id
_entity_poly.type
_entity_poly.pdbx_seq_one_letter_code
_entity_poly.pdbx_strand_id
1 'polypeptide(L)'
;MAAPVYFGIDHLLQSHLGQLDGLRIGLVTNDVATTAAYPRPLLPTRLALQQADVNLTRLFAPEHGLGASAADGAEIENARDSLTGLPVFSLYGATFCPTPEMLADLDLLLFDIPDIGARFYTYIWTLSYLLEVCGTLGLPLWILDRPNPAGGALTLAEGPLLDEPTLSTFVGRWAMPIRHSLTVGELAQWWNDQRKLGVDLTVIPVRNWQRFEDWVTLGLPFVPTSPSLPSAETIFPYFGICLFEGTNLSEGRGTATPFRVVGAPWLAANTIVARFNALNLPGVVARAAQFIPALSKYANRHCEGVMVHVTDRSRFRS
;
A
#
# COMPACT_ATOMS: atom_id res chain seq x y z
N MET A 1 28.36 1.30 9.65
CA MET A 1 26.99 1.70 9.34
C MET A 1 26.48 0.74 8.28
N ALA A 2 25.24 0.27 8.37
CA ALA A 2 24.62 -0.51 7.30
C ALA A 2 24.56 0.35 6.02
N ALA A 3 24.63 -0.31 4.86
CA ALA A 3 24.46 0.38 3.58
C ALA A 3 23.03 0.95 3.50
N PRO A 4 22.83 2.17 2.93
CA PRO A 4 21.52 2.75 2.82
C PRO A 4 20.62 1.90 1.92
N VAL A 5 19.33 1.83 2.26
CA VAL A 5 18.32 1.19 1.41
C VAL A 5 18.03 2.10 0.21
N TYR A 6 17.97 1.49 -0.98
CA TYR A 6 17.56 2.16 -2.22
C TYR A 6 16.27 1.51 -2.72
N PHE A 7 15.23 2.30 -2.94
CA PHE A 7 14.01 1.84 -3.60
C PHE A 7 14.22 1.63 -5.09
N GLY A 8 13.33 0.97 -5.77
CA GLY A 8 13.39 0.78 -7.21
C GLY A 8 13.58 2.08 -7.99
N ILE A 9 12.93 3.17 -7.55
CA ILE A 9 13.12 4.50 -8.15
C ILE A 9 14.57 5.00 -8.01
N ASP A 10 15.19 4.88 -6.82
CA ASP A 10 16.59 5.30 -6.63
C ASP A 10 17.53 4.49 -7.52
N HIS A 11 17.27 3.17 -7.65
CA HIS A 11 18.06 2.28 -8.47
C HIS A 11 17.90 2.59 -9.96
N LEU A 12 16.67 2.89 -10.42
CA LEU A 12 16.39 3.31 -11.78
C LEU A 12 17.17 4.60 -12.13
N LEU A 13 17.07 5.61 -11.27
CA LEU A 13 17.75 6.89 -11.47
C LEU A 13 19.28 6.77 -11.50
N GLN A 14 19.85 5.82 -10.75
CA GLN A 14 21.31 5.62 -10.72
C GLN A 14 21.85 4.79 -11.89
N SER A 15 21.07 3.85 -12.42
CA SER A 15 21.64 2.80 -13.26
C SER A 15 20.84 2.44 -14.51
N HIS A 16 19.63 2.95 -14.69
CA HIS A 16 18.72 2.51 -15.74
C HIS A 16 18.13 3.64 -16.60
N LEU A 17 18.46 4.92 -16.35
CA LEU A 17 17.88 6.05 -17.07
C LEU A 17 18.02 5.94 -18.59
N GLY A 18 19.19 5.54 -19.09
CA GLY A 18 19.41 5.40 -20.54
C GLY A 18 18.50 4.39 -21.23
N GLN A 19 17.84 3.50 -20.50
CA GLN A 19 16.85 2.59 -21.06
C GLN A 19 15.48 3.26 -21.28
N LEU A 20 15.28 4.46 -20.74
CA LEU A 20 14.06 5.25 -20.89
C LEU A 20 14.15 6.30 -22.00
N ASP A 21 15.33 6.46 -22.62
CA ASP A 21 15.59 7.50 -23.60
C ASP A 21 14.66 7.37 -24.81
N GLY A 22 13.97 8.48 -25.12
CA GLY A 22 13.06 8.56 -26.27
C GLY A 22 11.69 7.90 -26.08
N LEU A 23 11.47 7.16 -24.99
CA LEU A 23 10.19 6.51 -24.72
C LEU A 23 9.14 7.50 -24.19
N ARG A 24 7.88 7.33 -24.59
CA ARG A 24 6.71 8.00 -24.02
C ARG A 24 6.21 7.17 -22.85
N ILE A 25 6.29 7.72 -21.66
CA ILE A 25 6.12 6.96 -20.43
C ILE A 25 4.88 7.43 -19.66
N GLY A 26 4.04 6.47 -19.26
CA GLY A 26 3.01 6.67 -18.24
C GLY A 26 3.53 6.23 -16.87
N LEU A 27 3.09 6.90 -15.81
CA LEU A 27 3.45 6.53 -14.45
C LEU A 27 2.21 6.33 -13.58
N VAL A 28 2.07 5.16 -13.01
CA VAL A 28 1.07 4.85 -11.98
C VAL A 28 1.68 5.12 -10.63
N THR A 29 1.16 6.12 -9.90
CA THR A 29 1.80 6.64 -8.69
C THR A 29 0.85 7.45 -7.81
N ASN A 30 1.34 7.82 -6.63
CA ASN A 30 0.74 8.81 -5.74
C ASN A 30 1.84 9.58 -4.97
N ASP A 31 1.46 10.53 -4.11
CA ASP A 31 2.39 11.35 -3.31
C ASP A 31 3.22 10.54 -2.31
N VAL A 32 2.78 9.33 -1.97
CA VAL A 32 3.51 8.44 -1.05
C VAL A 32 4.73 7.81 -1.71
N ALA A 33 4.71 7.71 -3.03
CA ALA A 33 5.83 7.19 -3.82
C ALA A 33 6.95 8.24 -3.88
N THR A 34 8.00 8.03 -3.09
CA THR A 34 9.14 8.93 -2.96
C THR A 34 10.46 8.19 -3.08
N THR A 35 11.55 8.92 -3.34
CA THR A 35 12.91 8.40 -3.23
C THR A 35 13.28 8.12 -1.77
N ALA A 36 14.16 7.13 -1.53
CA ALA A 36 14.81 6.93 -0.24
C ALA A 36 16.12 7.74 -0.12
N ALA A 37 16.90 7.81 -1.19
CA ALA A 37 18.25 8.37 -1.19
C ALA A 37 18.54 9.38 -2.32
N TYR A 38 18.05 9.16 -3.52
CA TYR A 38 18.43 9.93 -4.70
C TYR A 38 17.40 11.02 -5.07
N PRO A 39 17.84 12.20 -5.51
CA PRO A 39 19.10 12.90 -5.15
C PRO A 39 19.05 13.36 -3.70
N ARG A 40 17.91 13.20 -3.08
CA ARG A 40 17.56 13.46 -1.69
C ARG A 40 16.36 12.61 -1.29
N PRO A 41 16.24 12.20 -0.03
CA PRO A 41 15.08 11.44 0.44
C PRO A 41 13.78 12.24 0.31
N LEU A 42 12.65 11.52 0.21
CA LEU A 42 11.30 12.07 0.15
C LEU A 42 11.01 12.97 -1.08
N LEU A 43 11.80 12.87 -2.15
CA LEU A 43 11.43 13.51 -3.41
C LEU A 43 10.35 12.66 -4.10
N PRO A 44 9.16 13.19 -4.40
CA PRO A 44 8.12 12.43 -5.11
C PRO A 44 8.65 11.84 -6.42
N THR A 45 8.35 10.57 -6.68
CA THR A 45 8.87 9.82 -7.84
C THR A 45 8.65 10.55 -9.15
N ARG A 46 7.44 11.11 -9.37
CA ARG A 46 7.13 11.85 -10.59
C ARG A 46 8.00 13.09 -10.79
N LEU A 47 8.38 13.78 -9.70
CA LEU A 47 9.33 14.89 -9.76
C LEU A 47 10.76 14.42 -9.98
N ALA A 48 11.16 13.32 -9.34
CA ALA A 48 12.49 12.74 -9.52
C ALA A 48 12.73 12.32 -10.98
N LEU A 49 11.74 11.69 -11.62
CA LEU A 49 11.79 11.32 -13.03
C LEU A 49 11.78 12.54 -13.96
N GLN A 50 10.96 13.56 -13.66
CA GLN A 50 10.95 14.81 -14.44
C GLN A 50 12.28 15.56 -14.34
N GLN A 51 12.89 15.62 -13.15
CA GLN A 51 14.21 16.24 -12.94
C GLN A 51 15.36 15.47 -13.61
N ALA A 52 15.13 14.20 -13.95
CA ALA A 52 16.04 13.35 -14.70
C ALA A 52 15.73 13.33 -16.21
N ASP A 53 14.95 14.30 -16.70
CA ASP A 53 14.56 14.47 -18.11
C ASP A 53 13.83 13.26 -18.71
N VAL A 54 13.19 12.42 -17.87
CA VAL A 54 12.36 11.31 -18.34
C VAL A 54 11.09 11.87 -18.97
N ASN A 55 10.75 11.42 -20.18
CA ASN A 55 9.58 11.86 -20.93
C ASN A 55 8.27 11.27 -20.36
N LEU A 56 7.88 11.74 -19.17
CA LEU A 56 6.57 11.42 -18.59
C LEU A 56 5.48 12.18 -19.35
N THR A 57 4.49 11.47 -19.87
CA THR A 57 3.39 12.05 -20.64
C THR A 57 2.11 12.18 -19.83
N ARG A 58 1.87 11.28 -18.88
CA ARG A 58 0.68 11.24 -18.03
C ARG A 58 0.91 10.44 -16.75
N LEU A 59 0.05 10.71 -15.77
CA LEU A 59 0.01 10.02 -14.48
C LEU A 59 -1.31 9.25 -14.33
N PHE A 60 -1.25 8.15 -13.60
CA PHE A 60 -2.42 7.38 -13.19
C PHE A 60 -2.43 7.27 -11.67
N ALA A 61 -3.56 7.62 -11.06
CA ALA A 61 -3.71 7.65 -9.60
C ALA A 61 -4.64 6.53 -9.12
N PRO A 62 -4.25 5.76 -8.08
CA PRO A 62 -5.08 4.72 -7.49
C PRO A 62 -6.15 5.31 -6.55
N GLU A 63 -6.82 4.47 -5.77
CA GLU A 63 -7.65 4.88 -4.63
C GLU A 63 -6.94 5.96 -3.78
N HIS A 64 -7.68 6.84 -3.17
CA HIS A 64 -7.25 8.06 -2.48
C HIS A 64 -6.66 9.15 -3.38
N GLY A 65 -6.56 8.92 -4.70
CA GLY A 65 -6.06 9.88 -5.68
C GLY A 65 -4.55 10.10 -5.63
N LEU A 66 -4.07 11.02 -6.48
CA LEU A 66 -2.64 11.33 -6.56
C LEU A 66 -2.08 11.83 -5.20
N GLY A 67 -2.85 12.60 -4.45
CA GLY A 67 -2.46 13.13 -3.13
C GLY A 67 -2.57 12.12 -1.98
N ALA A 68 -3.04 10.90 -2.22
CA ALA A 68 -3.32 9.88 -1.20
C ALA A 68 -4.18 10.40 -0.02
N SER A 69 -5.08 11.35 -0.28
CA SER A 69 -5.79 12.13 0.74
C SER A 69 -7.31 12.03 0.68
N ALA A 70 -7.87 11.51 -0.40
CA ALA A 70 -9.32 11.32 -0.52
C ALA A 70 -9.79 10.24 0.46
N ALA A 71 -11.04 10.38 0.93
CA ALA A 71 -11.65 9.41 1.84
C ALA A 71 -11.71 8.00 1.23
N ASP A 72 -11.76 6.99 2.08
CA ASP A 72 -11.90 5.59 1.65
C ASP A 72 -13.18 5.44 0.80
N GLY A 73 -13.07 4.80 -0.36
CA GLY A 73 -14.18 4.56 -1.27
C GLY A 73 -14.70 5.79 -2.04
N ALA A 74 -14.08 6.96 -1.88
CA ALA A 74 -14.48 8.14 -2.63
C ALA A 74 -14.08 8.03 -4.11
N GLU A 75 -15.00 8.39 -5.01
CA GLU A 75 -14.69 8.50 -6.44
C GLU A 75 -13.69 9.63 -6.68
N ILE A 76 -12.71 9.37 -7.54
CA ILE A 76 -11.64 10.30 -7.89
C ILE A 76 -11.79 10.71 -9.35
N GLU A 77 -11.94 12.00 -9.58
CA GLU A 77 -11.99 12.56 -10.93
C GLU A 77 -10.61 12.70 -11.55
N ASN A 78 -10.57 12.74 -12.88
CA ASN A 78 -9.35 13.10 -13.61
C ASN A 78 -8.96 14.54 -13.29
N ALA A 79 -7.66 14.79 -13.23
CA ALA A 79 -7.12 16.08 -12.80
C ALA A 79 -5.86 16.45 -13.59
N ARG A 80 -5.21 17.50 -13.17
CA ARG A 80 -3.86 17.88 -13.59
C ARG A 80 -2.98 18.03 -12.35
N ASP A 81 -1.83 17.38 -12.36
CA ASP A 81 -0.88 17.48 -11.25
C ASP A 81 -0.28 18.89 -11.16
N SER A 82 -0.40 19.51 -10.00
CA SER A 82 0.12 20.87 -9.76
C SER A 82 1.64 20.94 -9.74
N LEU A 83 2.33 19.84 -9.49
CA LEU A 83 3.79 19.79 -9.38
C LEU A 83 4.47 19.61 -10.74
N THR A 84 3.92 18.76 -11.59
CA THR A 84 4.51 18.43 -12.90
C THR A 84 3.77 19.05 -14.08
N GLY A 85 2.53 19.50 -13.88
CA GLY A 85 1.64 19.95 -14.95
C GLY A 85 1.06 18.83 -15.80
N LEU A 86 1.33 17.56 -15.51
CA LEU A 86 0.86 16.42 -16.29
C LEU A 86 -0.62 16.10 -16.05
N PRO A 87 -1.32 15.55 -17.05
CA PRO A 87 -2.67 15.02 -16.85
C PRO A 87 -2.62 13.81 -15.92
N VAL A 88 -3.62 13.70 -15.03
CA VAL A 88 -3.79 12.62 -14.07
C VAL A 88 -5.11 11.91 -14.37
N PHE A 89 -5.04 10.63 -14.68
CA PHE A 89 -6.20 9.77 -14.87
C PHE A 89 -6.45 8.96 -13.59
N SER A 90 -7.70 8.97 -13.14
CA SER A 90 -8.09 8.17 -11.99
C SER A 90 -8.27 6.70 -12.36
N LEU A 91 -7.73 5.82 -11.52
CA LEU A 91 -7.97 4.37 -11.54
C LEU A 91 -8.85 3.95 -10.35
N TYR A 92 -9.70 4.87 -9.86
CA TYR A 92 -10.66 4.57 -8.79
C TYR A 92 -11.94 5.39 -8.94
N GLY A 93 -13.05 4.72 -9.17
CA GLY A 93 -14.36 5.31 -9.41
C GLY A 93 -15.00 4.74 -10.68
N ALA A 94 -15.05 5.52 -11.76
CA ALA A 94 -15.63 5.07 -13.03
C ALA A 94 -14.91 3.85 -13.64
N THR A 95 -13.61 3.68 -13.36
CA THR A 95 -12.83 2.51 -13.75
C THR A 95 -11.76 2.20 -12.71
N PHE A 96 -11.40 0.90 -12.60
CA PHE A 96 -10.25 0.41 -11.81
C PHE A 96 -9.04 0.06 -12.66
N CYS A 97 -9.17 0.23 -13.99
CA CYS A 97 -8.17 -0.11 -14.98
C CYS A 97 -8.07 1.01 -16.00
N PRO A 98 -6.87 1.38 -16.48
CA PRO A 98 -6.78 2.32 -17.59
C PRO A 98 -7.42 1.72 -18.83
N THR A 99 -8.10 2.55 -19.62
CA THR A 99 -8.65 2.12 -20.90
C THR A 99 -7.54 2.02 -21.96
N PRO A 100 -7.74 1.24 -23.04
CA PRO A 100 -6.77 1.18 -24.13
C PRO A 100 -6.41 2.57 -24.71
N GLU A 101 -7.36 3.50 -24.76
CA GLU A 101 -7.16 4.87 -25.24
C GLU A 101 -6.25 5.67 -24.32
N MET A 102 -6.33 5.43 -23.01
CA MET A 102 -5.42 6.06 -22.03
C MET A 102 -3.98 5.54 -22.16
N LEU A 103 -3.76 4.41 -22.79
CA LEU A 103 -2.46 3.75 -22.95
C LEU A 103 -1.93 3.79 -24.38
N ALA A 104 -2.72 4.18 -25.37
CA ALA A 104 -2.50 3.92 -26.81
C ALA A 104 -1.18 4.45 -27.37
N ASP A 105 -0.65 5.52 -26.85
CA ASP A 105 0.58 6.16 -27.33
C ASP A 105 1.74 6.08 -26.33
N LEU A 106 1.63 5.19 -25.35
CA LEU A 106 2.73 4.89 -24.43
C LEU A 106 3.63 3.79 -25.00
N ASP A 107 4.93 3.96 -24.79
CA ASP A 107 5.93 2.95 -25.10
C ASP A 107 6.28 2.11 -23.87
N LEU A 108 5.98 2.64 -22.66
CA LEU A 108 6.26 1.99 -21.37
C LEU A 108 5.29 2.51 -20.28
N LEU A 109 4.84 1.63 -19.42
CA LEU A 109 4.15 1.99 -18.19
C LEU A 109 5.05 1.70 -16.98
N LEU A 110 5.26 2.69 -16.11
CA LEU A 110 5.93 2.53 -14.83
C LEU A 110 4.87 2.40 -13.72
N PHE A 111 5.13 1.54 -12.75
CA PHE A 111 4.37 1.44 -11.51
C PHE A 111 5.27 1.73 -10.32
N ASP A 112 4.91 2.73 -9.53
CA ASP A 112 5.57 3.07 -8.27
C ASP A 112 4.55 3.54 -7.24
N ILE A 113 4.02 2.60 -6.47
CA ILE A 113 3.12 2.86 -5.35
C ILE A 113 3.54 1.97 -4.18
N PRO A 114 3.81 2.54 -2.97
CA PRO A 114 4.09 1.75 -1.78
C PRO A 114 2.87 0.93 -1.36
N ASP A 115 3.10 -0.33 -1.02
CA ASP A 115 2.12 -1.20 -0.36
C ASP A 115 2.34 -1.23 1.16
N ILE A 116 1.45 -1.90 1.90
CA ILE A 116 1.56 -2.10 3.35
C ILE A 116 1.63 -3.58 3.76
N GLY A 117 1.62 -4.50 2.81
CA GLY A 117 1.71 -5.94 3.05
C GLY A 117 0.37 -6.63 3.34
N ALA A 118 -0.77 -5.96 3.15
CA ALA A 118 -2.10 -6.47 3.44
C ALA A 118 -2.89 -6.77 2.18
N ARG A 119 -3.50 -7.97 2.09
CA ARG A 119 -4.32 -8.37 0.94
C ARG A 119 -5.44 -7.39 0.63
N PHE A 120 -6.11 -6.84 1.62
CA PHE A 120 -7.24 -5.94 1.43
C PHE A 120 -6.82 -4.48 1.20
N TYR A 121 -5.51 -4.19 1.07
CA TYR A 121 -5.01 -2.89 0.67
C TYR A 121 -5.03 -2.77 -0.86
N THR A 122 -5.74 -1.80 -1.40
CA THR A 122 -6.19 -1.77 -2.79
C THR A 122 -5.11 -1.53 -3.84
N TYR A 123 -3.97 -0.98 -3.46
CA TYR A 123 -2.91 -0.62 -4.41
C TYR A 123 -2.35 -1.81 -5.18
N ILE A 124 -2.22 -2.97 -4.52
CA ILE A 124 -1.79 -4.19 -5.20
C ILE A 124 -2.85 -4.70 -6.19
N TRP A 125 -4.12 -4.40 -5.96
CA TRP A 125 -5.18 -4.79 -6.90
C TRP A 125 -5.24 -3.86 -8.10
N THR A 126 -4.93 -2.57 -7.95
CA THR A 126 -4.65 -1.69 -9.09
C THR A 126 -3.53 -2.28 -9.96
N LEU A 127 -2.42 -2.74 -9.36
CA LEU A 127 -1.35 -3.44 -10.10
C LEU A 127 -1.88 -4.68 -10.83
N SER A 128 -2.74 -5.48 -10.22
CA SER A 128 -3.27 -6.68 -10.85
C SER A 128 -4.08 -6.39 -12.13
N TYR A 129 -4.83 -5.29 -12.17
CA TYR A 129 -5.50 -4.83 -13.38
C TYR A 129 -4.53 -4.32 -14.45
N LEU A 130 -3.44 -3.65 -14.01
CA LEU A 130 -2.39 -3.21 -14.95
C LEU A 130 -1.69 -4.39 -15.60
N LEU A 131 -1.41 -5.46 -14.84
CA LEU A 131 -0.84 -6.68 -15.40
C LEU A 131 -1.75 -7.27 -16.49
N GLU A 132 -3.06 -7.36 -16.26
CA GLU A 132 -4.01 -7.88 -17.24
C GLU A 132 -4.06 -7.02 -18.52
N VAL A 133 -4.18 -5.69 -18.37
CA VAL A 133 -4.29 -4.81 -19.53
C VAL A 133 -2.98 -4.70 -20.30
N CYS A 134 -1.84 -4.60 -19.62
CA CYS A 134 -0.53 -4.55 -20.26
C CYS A 134 -0.22 -5.85 -21.01
N GLY A 135 -0.53 -7.01 -20.43
CA GLY A 135 -0.40 -8.29 -21.12
C GLY A 135 -1.28 -8.39 -22.37
N THR A 136 -2.51 -7.88 -22.29
CA THR A 136 -3.44 -7.88 -23.44
C THR A 136 -2.98 -6.95 -24.58
N LEU A 137 -2.42 -5.79 -24.23
CA LEU A 137 -1.98 -4.78 -25.20
C LEU A 137 -0.55 -4.97 -25.67
N GLY A 138 0.24 -5.85 -25.03
CA GLY A 138 1.67 -5.98 -25.28
C GLY A 138 2.47 -4.75 -24.83
N LEU A 139 1.92 -3.95 -23.88
CA LEU A 139 2.62 -2.78 -23.35
C LEU A 139 3.58 -3.21 -22.26
N PRO A 140 4.90 -2.90 -22.37
CA PRO A 140 5.86 -3.17 -21.30
C PRO A 140 5.46 -2.50 -19.99
N LEU A 141 5.62 -3.21 -18.88
CA LEU A 141 5.34 -2.72 -17.52
C LEU A 141 6.58 -2.86 -16.65
N TRP A 142 7.05 -1.75 -16.09
CA TRP A 142 8.16 -1.78 -15.13
C TRP A 142 7.67 -1.44 -13.72
N ILE A 143 8.07 -2.26 -12.76
CA ILE A 143 7.77 -2.07 -11.34
C ILE A 143 9.00 -1.48 -10.65
N LEU A 144 8.86 -0.30 -10.07
CA LEU A 144 9.88 0.30 -9.22
C LEU A 144 9.65 -0.23 -7.79
N ASP A 145 10.34 -1.33 -7.48
CA ASP A 145 10.03 -2.12 -6.29
C ASP A 145 10.40 -1.42 -4.98
N ARG A 146 9.70 -1.80 -3.91
CA ARG A 146 9.83 -1.20 -2.57
C ARG A 146 9.86 -2.28 -1.49
N PRO A 147 10.51 -2.03 -0.33
CA PRO A 147 10.40 -2.91 0.80
C PRO A 147 8.94 -3.14 1.19
N ASN A 148 8.59 -4.36 1.56
CA ASN A 148 7.33 -4.57 2.26
C ASN A 148 7.45 -4.00 3.67
N PRO A 149 6.64 -3.00 4.07
CA PRO A 149 6.83 -2.30 5.34
C PRO A 149 6.51 -3.15 6.57
N ALA A 150 5.79 -4.25 6.40
CA ALA A 150 5.59 -5.25 7.45
C ALA A 150 6.71 -6.31 7.52
N GLY A 151 7.74 -6.19 6.67
CA GLY A 151 8.77 -7.20 6.47
C GLY A 151 8.37 -8.27 5.45
N GLY A 152 9.37 -8.84 4.79
CA GLY A 152 9.22 -9.83 3.72
C GLY A 152 9.49 -11.27 4.14
N ALA A 153 9.68 -11.58 5.42
CA ALA A 153 9.91 -12.95 5.87
C ALA A 153 8.65 -13.79 5.65
N LEU A 154 8.72 -14.79 4.77
CA LEU A 154 7.56 -15.63 4.40
C LEU A 154 6.96 -16.40 5.58
N THR A 155 7.77 -16.65 6.62
CA THR A 155 7.31 -17.25 7.89
C THR A 155 6.35 -16.35 8.68
N LEU A 156 6.26 -15.07 8.30
CA LEU A 156 5.33 -14.09 8.87
C LEU A 156 4.06 -13.92 8.04
N ALA A 157 3.96 -14.60 6.89
CA ALA A 157 2.70 -14.64 6.14
C ALA A 157 1.60 -15.28 6.99
N GLU A 158 0.43 -14.66 7.05
CA GLU A 158 -0.65 -15.09 7.95
C GLU A 158 -2.04 -14.77 7.42
N GLY A 159 -3.02 -15.44 8.01
CA GLY A 159 -4.43 -15.31 7.68
C GLY A 159 -4.89 -16.27 6.57
N PRO A 160 -6.21 -16.47 6.42
CA PRO A 160 -6.78 -17.37 5.44
C PRO A 160 -6.52 -16.88 4.01
N LEU A 161 -6.40 -17.83 3.09
CA LEU A 161 -6.44 -17.54 1.66
C LEU A 161 -7.84 -17.05 1.26
N LEU A 162 -7.88 -16.17 0.25
CA LEU A 162 -9.15 -15.76 -0.33
C LEU A 162 -9.78 -16.91 -1.11
N ASP A 163 -11.08 -17.12 -0.91
CA ASP A 163 -11.89 -17.95 -1.78
C ASP A 163 -12.29 -17.13 -3.03
N GLU A 164 -11.46 -17.22 -4.07
CA GLU A 164 -11.65 -16.43 -5.30
C GLU A 164 -13.02 -16.60 -5.95
N PRO A 165 -13.55 -17.84 -6.08
CA PRO A 165 -14.83 -18.06 -6.77
C PRO A 165 -16.02 -17.32 -6.13
N THR A 166 -15.96 -17.07 -4.83
CA THR A 166 -17.10 -16.52 -4.08
C THR A 166 -16.86 -15.13 -3.52
N LEU A 167 -15.58 -14.73 -3.27
CA LEU A 167 -15.25 -13.53 -2.51
C LEU A 167 -14.35 -12.53 -3.27
N SER A 168 -14.09 -12.76 -4.56
CA SER A 168 -13.27 -11.84 -5.35
C SER A 168 -13.90 -10.46 -5.48
N THR A 169 -13.20 -9.44 -5.01
CA THR A 169 -13.61 -8.02 -5.08
C THR A 169 -12.37 -7.13 -5.23
N PHE A 170 -12.54 -5.81 -5.30
CA PHE A 170 -11.42 -4.88 -5.34
C PHE A 170 -10.58 -4.82 -4.04
N VAL A 171 -11.04 -5.40 -2.94
CA VAL A 171 -10.27 -5.56 -1.69
C VAL A 171 -9.69 -6.96 -1.53
N GLY A 172 -9.64 -7.74 -2.62
CA GLY A 172 -9.11 -9.09 -2.67
C GLY A 172 -9.54 -9.79 -3.94
N ARG A 173 -8.72 -9.75 -5.00
CA ARG A 173 -9.08 -10.37 -6.28
C ARG A 173 -8.65 -11.83 -6.36
N TRP A 174 -7.45 -12.15 -5.87
CA TRP A 174 -6.80 -13.44 -6.05
C TRP A 174 -6.39 -14.07 -4.72
N ALA A 175 -6.27 -15.41 -4.72
CA ALA A 175 -5.96 -16.17 -3.52
C ALA A 175 -4.57 -15.83 -2.99
N MET A 176 -4.54 -15.25 -1.81
CA MET A 176 -3.33 -14.97 -1.05
C MET A 176 -3.68 -14.78 0.43
N PRO A 177 -2.73 -14.93 1.37
CA PRO A 177 -2.96 -14.68 2.79
C PRO A 177 -3.22 -13.20 3.06
N ILE A 178 -3.80 -12.90 4.22
CA ILE A 178 -4.08 -11.51 4.65
C ILE A 178 -2.77 -10.70 4.71
N ARG A 179 -1.76 -11.17 5.43
CA ARG A 179 -0.39 -10.65 5.38
C ARG A 179 0.41 -11.48 4.39
N HIS A 180 0.79 -10.90 3.26
CA HIS A 180 1.38 -11.68 2.17
C HIS A 180 2.92 -11.76 2.19
N SER A 181 3.60 -10.87 2.89
CA SER A 181 5.07 -10.86 3.06
C SER A 181 5.88 -10.82 1.75
N LEU A 182 5.31 -10.35 0.66
CA LEU A 182 5.97 -10.13 -0.63
C LEU A 182 6.16 -8.65 -0.89
N THR A 183 7.15 -8.27 -1.69
CA THR A 183 7.22 -6.92 -2.29
C THR A 183 6.23 -6.80 -3.43
N VAL A 184 5.98 -5.58 -3.88
CA VAL A 184 5.10 -5.33 -5.03
C VAL A 184 5.67 -5.93 -6.31
N GLY A 185 7.01 -5.86 -6.49
CA GLY A 185 7.69 -6.50 -7.61
C GLY A 185 7.58 -8.02 -7.58
N GLU A 186 7.71 -8.65 -6.41
CA GLU A 186 7.51 -10.08 -6.23
C GLU A 186 6.07 -10.51 -6.51
N LEU A 187 5.07 -9.73 -6.08
CA LEU A 187 3.67 -9.96 -6.42
C LEU A 187 3.43 -9.90 -7.92
N ALA A 188 3.98 -8.89 -8.59
CA ALA A 188 3.84 -8.75 -10.03
C ALA A 188 4.42 -9.95 -10.79
N GLN A 189 5.64 -10.38 -10.45
CA GLN A 189 6.27 -11.55 -11.05
C GLN A 189 5.48 -12.82 -10.80
N TRP A 190 5.07 -13.07 -9.54
CA TRP A 190 4.30 -14.24 -9.15
C TRP A 190 2.97 -14.32 -9.89
N TRP A 191 2.23 -13.22 -9.97
CA TRP A 191 0.94 -13.18 -10.67
C TRP A 191 1.07 -13.29 -12.18
N ASN A 192 2.09 -12.64 -12.78
CA ASN A 192 2.36 -12.76 -14.22
C ASN A 192 2.62 -14.21 -14.62
N ASP A 193 3.44 -14.92 -13.85
CA ASP A 193 3.77 -16.33 -14.08
C ASP A 193 2.59 -17.25 -13.80
N GLN A 194 2.02 -17.18 -12.59
CA GLN A 194 0.97 -18.10 -12.14
C GLN A 194 -0.29 -17.99 -12.98
N ARG A 195 -0.66 -16.79 -13.41
CA ARG A 195 -1.85 -16.52 -14.21
C ARG A 195 -1.61 -16.47 -15.71
N LYS A 196 -0.35 -16.63 -16.13
CA LYS A 196 0.07 -16.62 -17.53
C LYS A 196 -0.41 -15.35 -18.26
N LEU A 197 -0.21 -14.19 -17.64
CA LEU A 197 -0.70 -12.92 -18.16
C LEU A 197 0.10 -12.43 -19.36
N GLY A 198 1.34 -12.93 -19.57
CA GLY A 198 2.16 -12.65 -20.73
C GLY A 198 2.69 -11.21 -20.80
N VAL A 199 2.76 -10.53 -19.67
CA VAL A 199 3.29 -9.15 -19.58
C VAL A 199 4.79 -9.15 -19.83
N ASP A 200 5.28 -8.26 -20.69
CA ASP A 200 6.70 -7.87 -20.74
C ASP A 200 7.01 -7.07 -19.46
N LEU A 201 7.38 -7.81 -18.41
CA LEU A 201 7.51 -7.31 -17.05
C LEU A 201 8.97 -7.17 -16.64
N THR A 202 9.37 -5.95 -16.27
CA THR A 202 10.65 -5.67 -15.64
C THR A 202 10.44 -5.18 -14.21
N VAL A 203 11.16 -5.77 -13.25
CA VAL A 203 11.20 -5.31 -11.87
C VAL A 203 12.55 -4.65 -11.60
N ILE A 204 12.55 -3.36 -11.27
CA ILE A 204 13.73 -2.65 -10.78
C ILE A 204 13.77 -2.86 -9.26
N PRO A 205 14.68 -3.72 -8.76
CA PRO A 205 14.60 -4.20 -7.40
C PRO A 205 15.01 -3.16 -6.36
N VAL A 206 14.46 -3.28 -5.17
CA VAL A 206 15.00 -2.63 -3.98
C VAL A 206 16.39 -3.19 -3.65
N ARG A 207 17.31 -2.33 -3.16
CA ARG A 207 18.67 -2.71 -2.77
C ARG A 207 18.92 -2.48 -1.30
N ASN A 208 19.78 -3.33 -0.72
CA ASN A 208 20.25 -3.27 0.68
C ASN A 208 19.12 -3.43 1.72
N TRP A 209 17.96 -3.95 1.34
CA TRP A 209 16.90 -4.35 2.24
C TRP A 209 16.98 -5.86 2.52
N GLN A 210 16.74 -6.24 3.76
CA GLN A 210 16.68 -7.62 4.18
C GLN A 210 15.24 -8.01 4.54
N ARG A 211 14.83 -9.22 4.19
CA ARG A 211 13.45 -9.68 4.36
C ARG A 211 12.92 -9.65 5.79
N PHE A 212 13.78 -9.71 6.79
CA PHE A 212 13.41 -9.62 8.20
C PHE A 212 13.25 -8.17 8.70
N GLU A 213 13.61 -7.19 7.90
CA GLU A 213 13.48 -5.77 8.27
C GLU A 213 12.09 -5.25 7.91
N ASP A 214 11.42 -4.67 8.91
CA ASP A 214 10.19 -3.90 8.75
C ASP A 214 10.51 -2.39 8.68
N TRP A 215 9.51 -1.58 8.34
CA TRP A 215 9.71 -0.13 8.17
C TRP A 215 10.21 0.57 9.44
N VAL A 216 9.76 0.13 10.62
CA VAL A 216 10.20 0.69 11.90
C VAL A 216 11.68 0.35 12.14
N THR A 217 12.10 -0.87 11.81
CA THR A 217 13.50 -1.31 11.91
C THR A 217 14.41 -0.56 10.96
N LEU A 218 13.92 -0.25 9.74
CA LEU A 218 14.68 0.52 8.75
C LEU A 218 14.91 1.97 9.19
N GLY A 219 14.07 2.52 10.06
CA GLY A 219 14.18 3.90 10.52
C GLY A 219 13.99 4.94 9.40
N LEU A 220 13.36 4.56 8.28
CA LEU A 220 13.04 5.47 7.18
C LEU A 220 11.82 6.32 7.53
N PRO A 221 11.74 7.57 7.03
CA PRO A 221 10.54 8.37 7.17
C PRO A 221 9.33 7.65 6.59
N PHE A 222 8.24 7.61 7.34
CA PHE A 222 6.98 7.04 6.87
C PHE A 222 6.09 8.15 6.29
N VAL A 223 5.70 7.97 5.04
CA VAL A 223 4.68 8.81 4.41
C VAL A 223 3.34 8.07 4.55
N PRO A 224 2.31 8.66 5.16
CA PRO A 224 0.99 8.01 5.30
C PRO A 224 0.44 7.56 3.95
N THR A 225 0.17 6.26 3.83
CA THR A 225 -0.27 5.65 2.56
C THR A 225 -1.75 5.87 2.26
N SER A 226 -2.52 6.19 3.29
CA SER A 226 -3.93 6.60 3.22
C SER A 226 -4.29 7.44 4.44
N PRO A 227 -5.45 8.14 4.44
CA PRO A 227 -5.87 8.96 5.58
C PRO A 227 -5.95 8.23 6.92
N SER A 228 -6.19 6.91 6.88
CA SER A 228 -6.34 6.08 8.08
C SER A 228 -5.11 5.24 8.43
N LEU A 229 -3.97 5.44 7.73
CA LEU A 229 -2.68 4.80 8.05
C LEU A 229 -1.60 5.85 8.34
N PRO A 230 -1.67 6.53 9.50
CA PRO A 230 -0.85 7.70 9.81
C PRO A 230 0.60 7.37 10.19
N SER A 231 0.91 6.13 10.55
CA SER A 231 2.25 5.74 10.99
C SER A 231 2.57 4.27 10.69
N ALA A 232 3.86 3.95 10.64
CA ALA A 232 4.33 2.58 10.38
C ALA A 232 3.88 1.58 11.46
N GLU A 233 3.71 2.03 12.72
CA GLU A 233 3.23 1.16 13.80
C GLU A 233 1.77 0.72 13.61
N THR A 234 1.00 1.45 12.82
CA THR A 234 -0.40 1.10 12.51
C THR A 234 -0.48 -0.13 11.59
N ILE A 235 0.55 -0.40 10.80
CA ILE A 235 0.56 -1.49 9.82
C ILE A 235 0.30 -2.86 10.47
N PHE A 236 0.97 -3.14 11.59
CA PHE A 236 0.88 -4.46 12.22
C PHE A 236 -0.51 -4.78 12.77
N PRO A 237 -1.13 -3.93 13.61
CA PRO A 237 -2.47 -4.21 14.09
C PRO A 237 -3.52 -4.08 12.98
N TYR A 238 -3.23 -3.38 11.89
CA TYR A 238 -4.15 -3.24 10.75
C TYR A 238 -4.58 -4.59 10.18
N PHE A 239 -3.69 -5.58 10.08
CA PHE A 239 -4.02 -6.90 9.50
C PHE A 239 -5.19 -7.59 10.20
N GLY A 240 -5.33 -7.43 11.52
CA GLY A 240 -6.45 -8.00 12.28
C GLY A 240 -7.56 -7.00 12.54
N ILE A 241 -7.22 -5.75 12.92
CA ILE A 241 -8.23 -4.77 13.32
C ILE A 241 -9.08 -4.30 12.13
N CYS A 242 -8.55 -4.29 10.91
CA CYS A 242 -9.34 -3.97 9.72
C CYS A 242 -10.56 -4.91 9.56
N LEU A 243 -10.49 -6.15 10.02
CA LEU A 243 -11.62 -7.09 9.95
C LEU A 243 -12.83 -6.63 10.76
N PHE A 244 -12.64 -5.76 11.74
CA PHE A 244 -13.76 -5.15 12.50
C PHE A 244 -14.59 -4.17 11.66
N GLU A 245 -14.13 -3.76 10.48
CA GLU A 245 -14.96 -2.97 9.56
C GLU A 245 -16.25 -3.70 9.19
N GLY A 246 -16.21 -5.02 9.09
CA GLY A 246 -17.39 -5.85 8.85
C GLY A 246 -18.31 -6.06 10.07
N THR A 247 -18.05 -5.39 11.18
CA THR A 247 -18.80 -5.55 12.43
C THR A 247 -19.46 -4.23 12.89
N ASN A 248 -20.16 -4.27 14.02
CA ASN A 248 -20.69 -3.08 14.70
C ASN A 248 -19.69 -2.43 15.69
N LEU A 249 -18.40 -2.76 15.60
CA LEU A 249 -17.34 -2.09 16.37
C LEU A 249 -16.66 -1.03 15.51
N SER A 250 -16.29 0.10 16.12
CA SER A 250 -15.39 1.07 15.50
C SER A 250 -13.97 0.53 15.56
N GLU A 251 -13.28 0.58 14.45
CA GLU A 251 -11.85 0.24 14.30
C GLU A 251 -10.95 1.47 14.49
N GLY A 252 -11.51 2.54 15.03
CA GLY A 252 -10.78 3.77 15.38
C GLY A 252 -10.62 4.77 14.24
N ARG A 253 -11.23 4.59 13.07
CA ARG A 253 -11.27 5.62 12.01
C ARG A 253 -11.89 6.90 12.58
N GLY A 254 -11.34 8.05 12.20
CA GLY A 254 -11.73 9.36 12.76
C GLY A 254 -11.12 9.66 14.13
N THR A 255 -10.16 8.87 14.59
CA THR A 255 -9.34 9.16 15.77
C THR A 255 -7.87 9.37 15.39
N ALA A 256 -7.04 9.78 16.34
CA ALA A 256 -5.58 9.86 16.12
C ALA A 256 -4.90 8.46 16.03
N THR A 257 -5.61 7.38 16.33
CA THR A 257 -5.07 6.02 16.40
C THR A 257 -5.95 5.01 15.64
N PRO A 258 -6.27 5.25 14.36
CA PRO A 258 -7.05 4.31 13.57
C PRO A 258 -6.33 2.96 13.52
N PHE A 259 -7.10 1.88 13.49
CA PHE A 259 -6.62 0.49 13.50
C PHE A 259 -5.68 0.11 14.66
N ARG A 260 -5.61 0.95 15.68
CA ARG A 260 -4.91 0.64 16.95
C ARG A 260 -5.88 0.58 18.14
N VAL A 261 -7.09 1.11 17.97
CA VAL A 261 -8.17 1.07 18.96
C VAL A 261 -9.42 0.46 18.33
N VAL A 262 -10.11 -0.38 19.09
CA VAL A 262 -11.40 -0.99 18.73
C VAL A 262 -12.40 -0.72 19.86
N GLY A 263 -13.61 -0.27 19.53
CA GLY A 263 -14.57 0.01 20.59
C GLY A 263 -15.97 0.35 20.11
N ALA A 264 -16.85 0.58 21.09
CA ALA A 264 -18.23 0.98 20.89
C ALA A 264 -18.78 1.67 22.15
N PRO A 265 -19.91 2.41 22.08
CA PRO A 265 -20.50 3.05 23.25
C PRO A 265 -20.97 2.09 24.37
N TRP A 266 -21.15 0.83 24.01
CA TRP A 266 -21.67 -0.22 24.90
C TRP A 266 -20.61 -1.24 25.34
N LEU A 267 -19.34 -1.05 24.96
CA LEU A 267 -18.29 -2.03 25.22
C LEU A 267 -17.81 -1.99 26.67
N ALA A 268 -17.63 -3.14 27.29
CA ALA A 268 -17.03 -3.26 28.63
C ALA A 268 -15.50 -3.39 28.52
N ALA A 269 -14.79 -2.30 28.26
CA ALA A 269 -13.37 -2.27 27.91
C ALA A 269 -12.48 -3.01 28.92
N ASN A 270 -12.62 -2.77 30.21
CA ASN A 270 -11.79 -3.40 31.25
C ASN A 270 -11.94 -4.93 31.26
N THR A 271 -13.16 -5.44 31.08
CA THR A 271 -13.39 -6.89 31.01
C THR A 271 -12.72 -7.54 29.82
N ILE A 272 -12.79 -6.87 28.65
CA ILE A 272 -12.16 -7.39 27.43
C ILE A 272 -10.64 -7.36 27.54
N VAL A 273 -10.08 -6.27 28.04
CA VAL A 273 -8.63 -6.13 28.25
C VAL A 273 -8.10 -7.20 29.21
N ALA A 274 -8.79 -7.44 30.33
CA ALA A 274 -8.40 -8.47 31.28
C ALA A 274 -8.38 -9.86 30.62
N ARG A 275 -9.42 -10.20 29.84
CA ARG A 275 -9.49 -11.47 29.11
C ARG A 275 -8.42 -11.58 28.02
N PHE A 276 -8.23 -10.51 27.23
CA PHE A 276 -7.22 -10.49 26.16
C PHE A 276 -5.81 -10.71 26.72
N ASN A 277 -5.43 -9.94 27.75
CA ASN A 277 -4.10 -10.06 28.35
C ASN A 277 -3.88 -11.40 29.06
N ALA A 278 -4.94 -12.02 29.58
CA ALA A 278 -4.85 -13.36 30.20
C ALA A 278 -4.51 -14.47 29.17
N LEU A 279 -4.70 -14.23 27.85
CA LEU A 279 -4.28 -15.16 26.80
C LEU A 279 -2.76 -15.21 26.62
N ASN A 280 -2.02 -14.25 27.18
CA ASN A 280 -0.55 -14.13 27.08
C ASN A 280 -0.04 -14.27 25.63
N LEU A 281 -0.74 -13.63 24.67
CA LEU A 281 -0.36 -13.70 23.25
C LEU A 281 1.03 -13.08 23.02
N PRO A 282 1.87 -13.72 22.22
CA PRO A 282 3.24 -13.23 21.99
C PRO A 282 3.25 -11.90 21.24
N GLY A 283 4.04 -10.95 21.72
CA GLY A 283 4.33 -9.70 21.02
C GLY A 283 3.19 -8.67 21.01
N VAL A 284 2.16 -8.85 21.87
CA VAL A 284 1.03 -7.92 21.94
C VAL A 284 0.51 -7.80 23.36
N VAL A 285 0.09 -6.58 23.71
CA VAL A 285 -0.66 -6.30 24.93
C VAL A 285 -1.80 -5.33 24.61
N ALA A 286 -2.84 -5.36 25.45
CA ALA A 286 -3.97 -4.46 25.31
C ALA A 286 -4.16 -3.61 26.57
N ARG A 287 -4.66 -2.38 26.39
CA ARG A 287 -5.14 -1.54 27.49
C ARG A 287 -6.53 -0.99 27.20
N ALA A 288 -7.27 -0.64 28.25
CA ALA A 288 -8.52 0.07 28.09
C ALA A 288 -8.27 1.49 27.53
N ALA A 289 -9.16 1.93 26.66
CA ALA A 289 -9.12 3.24 26.03
C ALA A 289 -10.53 3.82 25.93
N GLN A 290 -10.59 5.15 25.94
CA GLN A 290 -11.81 5.91 25.64
C GLN A 290 -11.51 6.82 24.46
N PHE A 291 -12.45 6.95 23.54
CA PHE A 291 -12.26 7.78 22.34
C PHE A 291 -13.60 8.26 21.78
N ILE A 292 -13.54 9.32 21.00
CA ILE A 292 -14.68 9.87 20.26
C ILE A 292 -14.24 9.97 18.80
N PRO A 293 -14.76 9.11 17.89
CA PRO A 293 -14.45 9.22 16.47
C PRO A 293 -15.05 10.51 15.89
N ALA A 294 -14.29 11.20 15.04
CA ALA A 294 -14.82 12.36 14.30
C ALA A 294 -15.62 11.97 13.06
N LEU A 295 -15.42 10.75 12.57
CA LEU A 295 -16.07 10.21 11.37
C LEU A 295 -16.26 8.69 11.47
N SER A 296 -16.95 8.08 10.49
CA SER A 296 -17.22 6.65 10.41
C SER A 296 -18.15 6.17 11.54
N LYS A 297 -18.00 4.93 11.99
CA LYS A 297 -18.87 4.34 13.03
C LYS A 297 -18.78 5.11 14.34
N TYR A 298 -19.94 5.40 14.91
CA TYR A 298 -20.08 6.16 16.17
C TYR A 298 -19.48 7.57 16.15
N ALA A 299 -19.46 8.23 14.98
CA ALA A 299 -19.02 9.62 14.87
C ALA A 299 -19.65 10.52 15.95
N ASN A 300 -18.83 11.30 16.62
CA ASN A 300 -19.20 12.21 17.72
C ASN A 300 -19.83 11.52 18.95
N ARG A 301 -19.68 10.21 19.10
CA ARG A 301 -20.16 9.48 20.29
C ARG A 301 -18.98 8.96 21.10
N HIS A 302 -19.13 9.04 22.43
CA HIS A 302 -18.15 8.45 23.35
C HIS A 302 -18.20 6.92 23.23
N CYS A 303 -17.03 6.33 23.00
CA CYS A 303 -16.81 4.89 22.93
C CYS A 303 -15.84 4.45 24.04
N GLU A 304 -16.13 3.32 24.64
CA GLU A 304 -15.15 2.54 25.38
C GLU A 304 -14.54 1.49 24.48
N GLY A 305 -13.26 1.20 24.66
CA GLY A 305 -12.58 0.29 23.76
C GLY A 305 -11.27 -0.25 24.29
N VAL A 306 -10.63 -0.99 23.43
CA VAL A 306 -9.36 -1.66 23.64
C VAL A 306 -8.33 -1.07 22.70
N MET A 307 -7.24 -0.54 23.23
CA MET A 307 -6.08 -0.16 22.43
C MET A 307 -5.06 -1.29 22.44
N VAL A 308 -4.64 -1.69 21.24
CA VAL A 308 -3.67 -2.75 21.02
C VAL A 308 -2.28 -2.15 20.85
N HIS A 309 -1.30 -2.71 21.55
CA HIS A 309 0.11 -2.36 21.45
C HIS A 309 0.93 -3.57 21.01
N VAL A 310 1.56 -3.47 19.85
CA VAL A 310 2.52 -4.48 19.39
C VAL A 310 3.85 -4.22 20.11
N THR A 311 4.27 -5.16 20.93
CA THR A 311 5.48 -5.08 21.78
C THR A 311 6.67 -5.82 21.17
N ASP A 312 6.40 -6.81 20.33
CA ASP A 312 7.43 -7.55 19.58
C ASP A 312 6.86 -7.92 18.19
N ARG A 313 7.29 -7.21 17.17
CA ARG A 313 6.78 -7.36 15.80
C ARG A 313 7.18 -8.71 15.17
N SER A 314 8.27 -9.31 15.60
CA SER A 314 8.73 -10.61 15.10
C SER A 314 7.87 -11.78 15.56
N ARG A 315 7.21 -11.62 16.70
CA ARG A 315 6.36 -12.63 17.35
C ARG A 315 4.88 -12.34 17.20
N PHE A 316 4.52 -11.08 16.89
CA PHE A 316 3.13 -10.68 16.73
C PHE A 316 2.46 -11.42 15.58
N ARG A 317 1.25 -11.91 15.85
CA ARG A 317 0.28 -12.39 14.86
C ARG A 317 -1.04 -11.68 15.09
N SER A 318 -1.69 -11.22 14.02
CA SER A 318 -2.89 -10.37 14.09
C SER A 318 -4.21 -11.16 14.18
#